data_2d983463d9d8a1d86c731329b86377bd
#
_entry.id   2d983463d9d8a1d86c731329b86377bd
#
_cell.length_a   1.000
_cell.length_b   1.000
_cell.length_c   1.000
_cell.angle_alpha   90.00
_cell.angle_beta   90.00
_cell.angle_gamma   90.00
#
_symmetry.space_group_name_H-M   'P 1'
#
loop_
_entity.id
_entity.type
_entity.pdbx_description
1 polymer ?
#
loop_
_entity_poly.entity_id
_entity_poly.type
_entity_poly.pdbx_seq_one_letter_code
_entity_poly.pdbx_strand_id
1 'polypeptide(L)'
;MTVLIWKCTVRLLESPSSLKEKRSVVRRVLADMRNRHGLAAAEVGENERWNLAQFGFCSVGTDSRKLESLAQKARQAMETHHPVEVVEEELFLESY
;
A
#
# COMPACT_ATOMS: atom_id res chain seq x y z
N MET A 1 -4.16 14.84 17.39
CA MET A 1 -3.75 13.58 16.76
C MET A 1 -4.02 13.68 15.27
N THR A 2 -3.06 13.29 14.46
CA THR A 2 -3.24 13.26 13.00
C THR A 2 -3.33 11.82 12.53
N VAL A 3 -4.27 11.56 11.61
CA VAL A 3 -4.48 10.24 11.02
C VAL A 3 -4.16 10.32 9.54
N LEU A 4 -3.30 9.41 9.09
CA LEU A 4 -3.02 9.18 7.67
C LEU A 4 -3.96 8.09 7.17
N ILE A 5 -4.67 8.37 6.09
CA ILE A 5 -5.48 7.39 5.37
C ILE A 5 -4.96 7.40 3.93
N TRP A 6 -4.47 6.26 3.45
CA TRP A 6 -3.88 6.15 2.14
C TRP A 6 -4.43 4.91 1.45
N LYS A 7 -5.00 5.11 0.28
CA LYS A 7 -5.55 4.03 -0.54
C LYS A 7 -4.87 4.09 -1.90
N CYS A 8 -4.40 2.96 -2.38
CA CYS A 8 -3.77 2.91 -3.70
C CYS A 8 -4.15 1.65 -4.45
N THR A 9 -4.25 1.80 -5.77
CA THR A 9 -4.41 0.69 -6.69
C THR A 9 -3.07 0.47 -7.37
N VAL A 10 -2.61 -0.77 -7.41
CA VAL A 10 -1.37 -1.14 -8.06
C VAL A 10 -1.62 -2.14 -9.17
N ARG A 11 -0.82 -2.05 -10.22
CA ARG A 11 -0.75 -3.05 -11.27
C ARG A 11 0.40 -3.98 -10.96
N LEU A 12 0.19 -5.30 -11.10
CA LEU A 12 1.24 -6.28 -10.94
C LEU A 12 2.02 -6.40 -12.26
N LEU A 13 3.33 -6.16 -12.20
CA LEU A 13 4.18 -6.05 -13.39
C LEU A 13 4.56 -7.41 -13.98
N GLU A 14 4.59 -8.45 -13.17
CA GLU A 14 4.98 -9.81 -13.58
C GLU A 14 3.77 -10.68 -13.93
N SER A 15 2.72 -10.10 -14.45
CA SER A 15 1.52 -10.78 -14.98
C SER A 15 1.25 -12.15 -14.35
N PRO A 16 0.73 -12.21 -13.11
CA PRO A 16 0.46 -13.48 -12.45
C PRO A 16 -0.45 -14.36 -13.31
N SER A 17 -0.19 -15.67 -13.32
CA SER A 17 -1.01 -16.62 -14.08
C SER A 17 -2.16 -17.18 -13.26
N SER A 18 -2.28 -16.79 -12.00
CA SER A 18 -3.34 -17.27 -11.10
C SER A 18 -3.54 -16.30 -9.94
N LEU A 19 -4.69 -16.42 -9.26
CA LEU A 19 -4.94 -15.70 -8.02
C LEU A 19 -3.97 -16.11 -6.92
N LYS A 20 -3.50 -17.35 -6.94
CA LYS A 20 -2.50 -17.82 -5.97
C LYS A 20 -1.18 -17.06 -6.08
N GLU A 21 -0.71 -16.84 -7.31
CA GLU A 21 0.51 -16.05 -7.54
C GLU A 21 0.31 -14.59 -7.13
N LYS A 22 -0.83 -14.00 -7.46
CA LYS A 22 -1.17 -12.66 -7.03
C LYS A 22 -1.16 -12.55 -5.52
N ARG A 23 -1.81 -13.48 -4.82
CA ARG A 23 -1.88 -13.46 -3.34
C ARG A 23 -0.51 -13.53 -2.70
N SER A 24 0.43 -14.24 -3.32
CA SER A 24 1.81 -14.29 -2.84
C SER A 24 2.48 -12.92 -2.89
N VAL A 25 2.32 -12.19 -3.98
CA VAL A 25 2.83 -10.82 -4.11
C VAL A 25 2.16 -9.90 -3.10
N VAL A 26 0.83 -9.95 -3.01
CA VAL A 26 0.04 -9.12 -2.10
C VAL A 26 0.50 -9.32 -0.64
N ARG A 27 0.64 -10.57 -0.21
CA ARG A 27 1.09 -10.87 1.16
C ARG A 27 2.46 -10.29 1.48
N ARG A 28 3.39 -10.37 0.52
CA ARG A 28 4.73 -9.80 0.71
C ARG A 28 4.70 -8.29 0.80
N VAL A 29 3.91 -7.64 -0.04
CA VAL A 29 3.74 -6.18 0.00
C VAL A 29 3.15 -5.76 1.35
N LEU A 30 2.06 -6.40 1.78
CA LEU A 30 1.40 -6.06 3.05
C LEU A 30 2.32 -6.29 4.25
N ALA A 31 3.05 -7.40 4.26
CA ALA A 31 4.00 -7.69 5.34
C ALA A 31 5.11 -6.63 5.40
N ASP A 32 5.63 -6.21 4.26
CA ASP A 32 6.68 -5.21 4.17
C ASP A 32 6.18 -3.84 4.67
N MET A 33 4.98 -3.43 4.24
CA MET A 33 4.37 -2.17 4.67
C MET A 33 4.12 -2.15 6.18
N ARG A 34 3.67 -3.28 6.76
CA ARG A 34 3.45 -3.41 8.20
C ARG A 34 4.76 -3.43 8.98
N ASN A 35 5.70 -4.24 8.56
CA ASN A 35 6.90 -4.55 9.35
C ASN A 35 7.99 -3.49 9.20
N ARG A 36 8.18 -2.94 8.02
CA ARG A 36 9.23 -1.95 7.76
C ARG A 36 8.75 -0.52 7.88
N HIS A 37 7.48 -0.27 7.59
CA HIS A 37 6.95 1.10 7.56
C HIS A 37 5.94 1.38 8.65
N GLY A 38 5.62 0.40 9.47
CA GLY A 38 4.73 0.57 10.62
C GLY A 38 3.31 0.96 10.25
N LEU A 39 2.86 0.59 9.04
CA LEU A 39 1.51 0.91 8.59
C LEU A 39 0.54 -0.20 8.97
N ALA A 40 -0.68 0.16 9.33
CA ALA A 40 -1.81 -0.78 9.26
C ALA A 40 -2.14 -0.93 7.78
N ALA A 41 -2.29 -2.15 7.30
CA ALA A 41 -2.40 -2.42 5.87
C ALA A 41 -3.34 -3.58 5.58
N ALA A 42 -4.11 -3.46 4.51
CA ALA A 42 -5.01 -4.51 4.06
C ALA A 42 -5.24 -4.39 2.55
N GLU A 43 -5.57 -5.51 1.90
CA GLU A 43 -6.14 -5.48 0.56
C GLU A 43 -7.62 -5.12 0.70
N VAL A 44 -8.07 -4.07 -0.02
CA VAL A 44 -9.41 -3.51 0.16
C VAL A 44 -10.26 -3.55 -1.11
N GLY A 45 -9.73 -4.02 -2.23
CA GLY A 45 -10.47 -4.12 -3.48
C GLY A 45 -9.69 -4.87 -4.55
N GLU A 46 -10.33 -5.09 -5.70
CA GLU A 46 -9.77 -5.78 -6.87
C GLU A 46 -9.35 -7.23 -6.56
N ASN A 47 -10.01 -7.87 -5.60
CA ASN A 47 -9.61 -9.18 -5.08
C ASN A 47 -9.66 -10.29 -6.13
N GLU A 48 -10.55 -10.18 -7.11
CA GLU A 48 -10.73 -11.17 -8.19
C GLU A 48 -9.86 -10.90 -9.42
N ARG A 49 -9.19 -9.76 -9.49
CA ARG A 49 -8.34 -9.39 -10.62
C ARG A 49 -6.92 -9.91 -10.39
N TRP A 50 -6.33 -10.55 -11.40
CA TRP A 50 -4.98 -11.11 -11.28
C TRP A 50 -3.89 -10.05 -11.38
N ASN A 51 -4.16 -8.99 -12.14
CA ASN A 51 -3.17 -7.97 -12.48
C ASN A 51 -3.32 -6.65 -11.71
N LEU A 52 -4.34 -6.55 -10.86
CA LEU A 52 -4.59 -5.36 -10.05
C LEU A 52 -4.79 -5.76 -8.59
N ALA A 53 -4.32 -4.90 -7.69
CA ALA A 53 -4.61 -5.01 -6.26
C ALA A 53 -4.90 -3.61 -5.73
N GLN A 54 -5.80 -3.51 -4.76
CA GLN A 54 -6.10 -2.25 -4.10
C GLN A 54 -5.79 -2.38 -2.63
N PHE A 55 -4.93 -1.50 -2.13
CA PHE A 55 -4.49 -1.50 -0.73
C PHE A 55 -5.05 -0.30 0.02
N GLY A 56 -5.38 -0.53 1.28
CA GLY A 56 -5.66 0.52 2.25
C GLY A 56 -4.61 0.52 3.33
N PHE A 57 -4.08 1.70 3.65
CA PHE A 57 -3.07 1.89 4.68
C PHE A 57 -3.50 3.00 5.63
N CYS A 58 -3.13 2.90 6.89
CA CYS A 58 -3.30 4.00 7.83
C CYS A 58 -2.22 4.03 8.89
N SER A 59 -2.05 5.20 9.48
CA SER A 59 -1.14 5.43 10.60
C SER A 59 -1.61 6.65 11.39
N VAL A 60 -1.17 6.75 12.62
CA VAL A 60 -1.46 7.89 13.48
C VAL A 60 -0.17 8.52 14.00
N GLY A 61 -0.22 9.80 14.27
CA GLY A 61 0.92 10.53 14.82
C GLY A 61 0.53 11.92 15.26
N THR A 62 1.52 12.74 15.59
CA THR A 62 1.32 14.12 16.03
C THR A 62 1.78 15.13 14.99
N ASP A 63 2.47 14.69 13.95
CA ASP A 63 3.08 15.56 12.94
C ASP A 63 2.67 15.11 11.55
N SER A 64 1.84 15.92 10.87
CA SER A 64 1.34 15.59 9.54
C SER A 64 2.44 15.47 8.49
N ARG A 65 3.50 16.26 8.59
CA ARG A 65 4.62 16.20 7.64
C ARG A 65 5.37 14.88 7.74
N LYS A 66 5.55 14.36 8.97
CA LYS A 66 6.19 13.07 9.18
C LYS A 66 5.34 11.94 8.63
N LEU A 67 4.03 12.02 8.80
CA LEU A 67 3.10 11.01 8.25
C LEU A 67 3.10 11.04 6.72
N GLU A 68 3.11 12.22 6.12
CA GLU A 68 3.19 12.36 4.67
C GLU A 68 4.50 11.79 4.14
N SER A 69 5.62 12.10 4.80
CA SER A 69 6.93 11.55 4.46
C SER A 69 6.96 10.03 4.59
N LEU A 70 6.33 9.48 5.62
CA LEU A 70 6.18 8.04 5.80
C LEU A 70 5.49 7.40 4.59
N ALA A 71 4.37 7.96 4.15
CA ALA A 71 3.63 7.45 3.00
C ALA A 71 4.47 7.51 1.72
N GLN A 72 5.18 8.60 1.48
CA GLN A 72 6.05 8.75 0.31
C GLN A 72 7.17 7.71 0.30
N LYS A 73 7.82 7.50 1.43
CA LYS A 73 8.88 6.50 1.56
C LYS A 73 8.34 5.07 1.38
N ALA A 74 7.19 4.79 1.96
CA ALA A 74 6.54 3.49 1.82
C ALA A 74 6.15 3.22 0.36
N ARG A 75 5.61 4.22 -0.34
CA ARG A 75 5.27 4.11 -1.76
C ARG A 75 6.50 3.80 -2.59
N GLN A 76 7.57 4.54 -2.38
CA GLN A 76 8.82 4.34 -3.12
C GLN A 76 9.40 2.95 -2.86
N ALA A 77 9.41 2.52 -1.60
CA ALA A 77 9.89 1.19 -1.22
C ALA A 77 9.05 0.08 -1.85
N MET A 78 7.72 0.26 -1.87
CA MET A 78 6.81 -0.71 -2.47
C MET A 78 7.14 -0.92 -3.95
N GLU A 79 7.31 0.17 -4.71
CA GLU A 79 7.63 0.09 -6.14
C GLU A 79 9.06 -0.37 -6.41
N THR A 80 9.98 -0.13 -5.49
CA THR A 80 11.39 -0.55 -5.63
C THR A 80 11.58 -2.03 -5.32
N HIS A 81 10.90 -2.54 -4.29
CA HIS A 81 11.15 -3.88 -3.76
C HIS A 81 10.14 -4.94 -4.19
N HIS A 82 9.07 -4.54 -4.86
CA HIS A 82 8.01 -5.45 -5.27
C HIS A 82 7.65 -5.21 -6.75
N PRO A 83 7.18 -6.24 -7.46
CA PRO A 83 6.83 -6.10 -8.88
C PRO A 83 5.44 -5.46 -9.03
N VAL A 84 5.31 -4.23 -8.56
CA VAL A 84 4.05 -3.47 -8.60
C VAL A 84 4.31 -2.04 -9.02
N GLU A 85 3.30 -1.43 -9.65
CA GLU A 85 3.31 -0.02 -10.05
C GLU A 85 2.03 0.63 -9.55
N VAL A 86 2.15 1.73 -8.81
CA VAL A 86 0.99 2.50 -8.37
C VAL A 86 0.38 3.21 -9.57
N VAL A 87 -0.87 2.90 -9.86
CA VAL A 87 -1.61 3.48 -11.00
C VAL A 87 -2.66 4.49 -10.56
N GLU A 88 -3.08 4.45 -9.30
CA GLU A 88 -4.07 5.37 -8.75
C GLU A 88 -3.87 5.44 -7.24
N GLU A 89 -3.99 6.63 -6.65
CA GLU A 89 -3.91 6.75 -5.19
C GLU A 89 -4.68 7.95 -4.66
N GLU A 90 -5.11 7.82 -3.41
CA GLU A 90 -5.73 8.87 -2.61
C GLU A 90 -5.05 8.88 -1.26
N LEU A 91 -4.70 10.07 -0.78
CA LEU A 91 -4.05 10.23 0.52
C LEU A 91 -4.71 11.38 1.28
N PHE A 92 -5.11 11.10 2.50
CA PHE A 92 -5.74 12.08 3.39
C PHE A 92 -4.99 12.14 4.71
N LEU A 93 -4.87 13.34 5.22
CA LEU A 93 -4.34 13.62 6.55
C LEU A 93 -5.42 14.39 7.31
N GLU A 94 -5.93 13.82 8.39
CA GLU A 94 -7.00 14.42 9.16
C GLU A 94 -6.59 14.61 10.62
N SER A 95 -6.95 15.76 11.18
CA SER A 95 -6.68 16.08 12.58
C SER A 95 -7.87 15.77 13.47
N TYR A 96 -7.57 15.23 14.62
CA TYR A 96 -8.57 14.91 15.64
C TYR A 96 -8.16 15.44 17.00
#